data_b9e6f55e7977e2921030ba24539e9b59
#
_entry.id   b9e6f55e7977e2921030ba24539e9b59
#
_cell.length_a   1.000
_cell.length_b   1.000
_cell.length_c   1.000
_cell.angle_alpha   90.00
_cell.angle_beta   90.00
_cell.angle_gamma   90.00
#
_symmetry.space_group_name_H-M   'P 1'
#
loop_
_entity.id
_entity.type
_entity.pdbx_description
1 polymer ?
#
loop_
_entity_poly.entity_id
_entity_poly.type
_entity_poly.pdbx_seq_one_letter_code
_entity_poly.pdbx_strand_id
1 'polypeptide(L)'
;KLKAIIEENQAQDYIHLKGHQDLTEVYKDYELYLSGSKSEGFGLTLLEAVGSGLGMIGFDVRYGNQTFIKDNENGYLIPRFEKDDEPAIVAALAEKIVAFFNRSDLDHVHQVSYDIAKGFLTEEIEQKWLNLVKEMTSHD
;
A
#
# COMPACT_ATOMS: atom_id res chain seq x y z
N LYS A 1 -3.07 20.97 -12.75
CA LYS A 1 -1.99 20.07 -13.23
C LYS A 1 -2.55 18.70 -13.56
N LEU A 2 -3.11 17.93 -12.58
CA LEU A 2 -3.62 16.56 -12.82
C LEU A 2 -4.74 16.52 -13.88
N LYS A 3 -5.71 17.45 -13.84
CA LYS A 3 -6.78 17.52 -14.85
C LYS A 3 -6.21 17.66 -16.27
N ALA A 4 -5.22 18.54 -16.46
CA ALA A 4 -4.59 18.72 -17.77
C ALA A 4 -3.92 17.43 -18.27
N ILE A 5 -3.21 16.70 -17.40
CA ILE A 5 -2.61 15.42 -17.75
C ILE A 5 -3.67 14.39 -18.19
N ILE A 6 -4.79 14.32 -17.47
CA ILE A 6 -5.90 13.43 -17.82
C ILE A 6 -6.48 13.78 -19.18
N GLU A 7 -6.70 15.08 -19.45
CA GLU A 7 -7.23 15.59 -20.72
C GLU A 7 -6.26 15.34 -21.90
N GLU A 8 -4.98 15.64 -21.72
CA GLU A 8 -3.92 15.42 -22.72
C GLU A 8 -3.80 13.94 -23.11
N ASN A 9 -4.03 13.02 -22.17
CA ASN A 9 -3.98 11.58 -22.41
C ASN A 9 -5.35 10.96 -22.73
N GLN A 10 -6.41 11.76 -22.91
CA GLN A 10 -7.77 11.29 -23.19
C GLN A 10 -8.27 10.22 -22.19
N ALA A 11 -7.93 10.41 -20.91
CA ALA A 11 -8.14 9.44 -19.84
C ALA A 11 -9.36 9.72 -18.95
N GLN A 12 -10.24 10.63 -19.36
CA GLN A 12 -11.37 11.11 -18.55
C GLN A 12 -12.39 10.02 -18.23
N ASP A 13 -12.50 9.01 -19.10
CA ASP A 13 -13.49 7.94 -18.97
C ASP A 13 -13.11 6.91 -17.89
N TYR A 14 -11.83 6.85 -17.48
CA TYR A 14 -11.32 5.85 -16.54
C TYR A 14 -10.43 6.42 -15.41
N ILE A 15 -10.04 7.71 -15.45
CA ILE A 15 -9.31 8.37 -14.36
C ILE A 15 -10.17 9.47 -13.76
N HIS A 16 -10.55 9.30 -12.49
CA HIS A 16 -11.44 10.21 -11.80
C HIS A 16 -10.79 10.86 -10.58
N LEU A 17 -10.78 12.19 -10.53
CA LEU A 17 -10.32 12.95 -9.36
C LEU A 17 -11.50 13.15 -8.41
N LYS A 18 -11.59 12.33 -7.38
CA LYS A 18 -12.71 12.30 -6.43
C LYS A 18 -12.62 13.39 -5.34
N GLY A 19 -11.48 14.09 -5.22
CA GLY A 19 -11.26 15.02 -4.12
C GLY A 19 -11.12 14.30 -2.78
N HIS A 20 -11.47 14.98 -1.70
CA HIS A 20 -11.47 14.38 -0.36
C HIS A 20 -12.66 13.42 -0.23
N GLN A 21 -12.39 12.19 0.22
CA GLN A 21 -13.40 11.16 0.44
C GLN A 21 -13.22 10.53 1.82
N ASP A 22 -14.29 10.04 2.39
CA ASP A 22 -14.22 9.06 3.48
C ASP A 22 -13.87 7.70 2.86
N LEU A 23 -12.64 7.26 3.09
CA LEU A 23 -12.11 6.06 2.45
C LEU A 23 -12.59 4.77 3.11
N THR A 24 -13.20 4.82 4.31
CA THR A 24 -13.67 3.64 5.04
C THR A 24 -14.61 2.77 4.21
N GLU A 25 -15.49 3.41 3.44
CA GLU A 25 -16.43 2.72 2.56
C GLU A 25 -15.91 2.53 1.13
N VAL A 26 -14.92 3.35 0.74
CA VAL A 26 -14.42 3.38 -0.64
C VAL A 26 -13.49 2.20 -0.93
N TYR A 27 -12.61 1.83 -0.01
CA TYR A 27 -11.61 0.78 -0.24
C TYR A 27 -12.20 -0.57 -0.68
N LYS A 28 -13.35 -0.95 -0.16
CA LYS A 28 -14.01 -2.24 -0.48
C LYS A 28 -14.45 -2.38 -1.94
N ASP A 29 -14.53 -1.27 -2.67
CA ASP A 29 -14.95 -1.24 -4.08
C ASP A 29 -13.75 -1.35 -5.04
N TYR A 30 -12.54 -1.51 -4.52
CA TYR A 30 -11.30 -1.55 -5.30
C TYR A 30 -10.46 -2.77 -4.98
N GLU A 31 -9.61 -3.17 -5.94
CA GLU A 31 -8.74 -4.34 -5.84
C GLU A 31 -7.30 -3.97 -5.46
N LEU A 32 -6.88 -2.74 -5.76
CA LEU A 32 -5.49 -2.34 -5.70
C LEU A 32 -5.33 -0.92 -5.14
N TYR A 33 -4.40 -0.76 -4.21
CA TYR A 33 -3.92 0.53 -3.72
C TYR A 33 -2.54 0.84 -4.30
N LEU A 34 -2.37 2.04 -4.84
CA LEU A 34 -1.11 2.53 -5.40
C LEU A 34 -0.51 3.61 -4.51
N SER A 35 0.71 3.42 -4.04
CA SER A 35 1.48 4.43 -3.31
C SER A 35 2.59 5.02 -4.18
N GLY A 36 2.45 6.30 -4.54
CA GLY A 36 3.50 7.07 -5.22
C GLY A 36 4.45 7.80 -4.26
N SER A 37 4.40 7.53 -2.97
CA SER A 37 5.19 8.23 -1.95
C SER A 37 6.69 8.00 -2.13
N LYS A 38 7.47 9.09 -2.05
CA LYS A 38 8.95 9.03 -2.02
C LYS A 38 9.51 8.75 -0.63
N SER A 39 8.71 8.92 0.40
CA SER A 39 8.94 8.51 1.79
C SER A 39 7.60 8.37 2.48
N GLU A 40 7.50 7.43 3.39
CA GLU A 40 6.27 7.18 4.14
C GLU A 40 6.64 6.88 5.59
N GLY A 41 6.07 7.61 6.52
CA GLY A 41 6.26 7.35 7.94
C GLY A 41 5.64 6.00 8.33
N PHE A 42 4.55 6.01 9.07
CA PHE A 42 3.81 4.79 9.36
C PHE A 42 2.89 4.39 8.20
N GLY A 43 2.16 5.34 7.61
CA GLY A 43 1.24 5.10 6.50
C GLY A 43 -0.12 4.57 6.94
N LEU A 44 -0.91 5.39 7.65
CA LEU A 44 -2.26 5.00 8.07
C LEU A 44 -3.14 4.58 6.89
N THR A 45 -3.05 5.27 5.75
CA THR A 45 -3.79 4.90 4.55
C THR A 45 -3.37 3.54 3.96
N LEU A 46 -2.10 3.17 4.14
CA LEU A 46 -1.62 1.83 3.77
C LEU A 46 -2.22 0.77 4.70
N LEU A 47 -2.26 1.03 6.01
CA LEU A 47 -2.89 0.13 6.98
C LEU A 47 -4.39 -0.04 6.68
N GLU A 48 -5.09 1.05 6.38
CA GLU A 48 -6.50 1.01 5.99
C GLU A 48 -6.72 0.19 4.72
N ALA A 49 -5.85 0.34 3.71
CA ALA A 49 -5.93 -0.40 2.47
C ALA A 49 -5.69 -1.91 2.68
N VAL A 50 -4.65 -2.31 3.40
CA VAL A 50 -4.42 -3.74 3.71
C VAL A 50 -5.52 -4.30 4.63
N GLY A 51 -6.05 -3.49 5.55
CA GLY A 51 -7.19 -3.83 6.40
C GLY A 51 -8.50 -4.03 5.63
N SER A 52 -8.59 -3.46 4.44
CA SER A 52 -9.69 -3.65 3.50
C SER A 52 -9.41 -4.76 2.47
N GLY A 53 -8.26 -5.44 2.57
CA GLY A 53 -7.89 -6.56 1.73
C GLY A 53 -7.31 -6.19 0.37
N LEU A 54 -6.99 -4.91 0.11
CA LEU A 54 -6.47 -4.51 -1.19
C LEU A 54 -5.08 -5.08 -1.47
N GLY A 55 -4.82 -5.39 -2.73
CA GLY A 55 -3.45 -5.53 -3.20
C GLY A 55 -2.69 -4.20 -3.13
N MET A 56 -1.38 -4.26 -2.99
CA MET A 56 -0.56 -3.09 -2.71
C MET A 56 0.57 -2.95 -3.73
N ILE A 57 0.73 -1.78 -4.32
CA ILE A 57 1.92 -1.46 -5.12
C ILE A 57 2.50 -0.13 -4.63
N GLY A 58 3.79 -0.10 -4.39
CA GLY A 58 4.51 1.10 -4.01
C GLY A 58 6.01 0.95 -4.17
N PHE A 59 6.72 2.04 -3.94
CA PHE A 59 8.19 2.04 -4.01
C PHE A 59 8.80 1.58 -2.69
N ASP A 60 9.99 0.99 -2.76
CA ASP A 60 10.77 0.55 -1.60
C ASP A 60 11.32 1.76 -0.83
N VAL A 61 10.44 2.38 -0.07
CA VAL A 61 10.73 3.54 0.77
C VAL A 61 10.37 3.25 2.23
N ARG A 62 11.16 3.80 3.14
CA ARG A 62 10.95 3.64 4.59
C ARG A 62 9.78 4.55 5.05
N TYR A 63 8.94 4.10 5.95
CA TYR A 63 8.86 2.79 6.61
C TYR A 63 7.58 2.06 6.20
N GLY A 64 6.50 2.79 5.93
CA GLY A 64 5.16 2.25 5.69
C GLY A 64 5.10 1.26 4.54
N ASN A 65 5.66 1.61 3.37
CA ASN A 65 5.63 0.71 2.22
C ASN A 65 6.28 -0.64 2.53
N GLN A 66 7.46 -0.65 3.16
CA GLN A 66 8.16 -1.88 3.56
C GLN A 66 7.40 -2.69 4.63
N THR A 67 6.56 -2.02 5.43
CA THR A 67 5.75 -2.66 6.46
C THR A 67 4.53 -3.36 5.87
N PHE A 68 3.82 -2.69 4.95
CA PHE A 68 2.52 -3.11 4.46
C PHE A 68 2.54 -3.78 3.09
N ILE A 69 3.65 -3.69 2.34
CA ILE A 69 3.80 -4.34 1.04
C ILE A 69 4.77 -5.50 1.18
N LYS A 70 4.27 -6.72 0.98
CA LYS A 70 5.07 -7.94 0.89
C LYS A 70 5.22 -8.30 -0.57
N ASP A 71 6.44 -8.07 -1.10
CA ASP A 71 6.72 -8.23 -2.52
C ASP A 71 6.37 -9.63 -3.03
N ASN A 72 5.65 -9.68 -4.14
CA ASN A 72 5.07 -10.88 -4.75
C ASN A 72 3.98 -11.60 -3.93
N GLU A 73 3.70 -11.22 -2.68
CA GLU A 73 2.66 -11.83 -1.84
C GLU A 73 1.35 -11.03 -1.94
N ASN A 74 1.29 -9.81 -1.35
CA ASN A 74 0.10 -8.96 -1.47
C ASN A 74 0.24 -7.85 -2.50
N GLY A 75 1.25 -7.87 -3.33
CA GLY A 75 1.48 -6.91 -4.39
C GLY A 75 2.94 -6.78 -4.78
N TYR A 76 3.40 -5.58 -5.07
CA TYR A 76 4.76 -5.36 -5.55
C TYR A 76 5.44 -4.17 -4.86
N LEU A 77 6.65 -4.40 -4.39
CA LEU A 77 7.54 -3.38 -3.84
C LEU A 77 8.60 -3.03 -4.89
N ILE A 78 8.41 -1.88 -5.56
CA ILE A 78 9.27 -1.44 -6.66
C ILE A 78 10.57 -0.86 -6.08
N PRO A 79 11.76 -1.31 -6.52
CA PRO A 79 13.02 -0.76 -6.06
C PRO A 79 13.08 0.77 -6.23
N ARG A 80 13.66 1.45 -5.25
CA ARG A 80 13.83 2.89 -5.32
C ARG A 80 14.80 3.27 -6.42
N PHE A 81 14.44 4.27 -7.22
CA PHE A 81 15.34 4.86 -8.22
C PHE A 81 16.32 5.82 -7.55
N GLU A 82 17.60 5.73 -7.89
CA GLU A 82 18.65 6.64 -7.38
C GLU A 82 18.48 8.07 -7.90
N LYS A 83 17.91 8.22 -9.08
CA LYS A 83 17.60 9.50 -9.71
C LYS A 83 16.11 9.62 -9.94
N ASP A 84 15.58 10.84 -9.90
CA ASP A 84 14.21 11.15 -10.29
C ASP A 84 14.06 11.03 -11.83
N ASP A 85 14.14 9.80 -12.33
CA ASP A 85 13.85 9.44 -13.72
C ASP A 85 12.36 9.15 -13.85
N GLU A 86 11.59 10.20 -14.08
CA GLU A 86 10.13 10.10 -14.15
C GLU A 86 9.65 9.08 -15.19
N PRO A 87 10.21 9.01 -16.43
CA PRO A 87 9.81 7.97 -17.39
C PRO A 87 10.06 6.55 -16.90
N ALA A 88 11.21 6.28 -16.27
CA ALA A 88 11.52 4.95 -15.73
C ALA A 88 10.60 4.59 -14.54
N ILE A 89 10.30 5.55 -13.67
CA ILE A 89 9.37 5.41 -12.54
C ILE A 89 7.97 5.05 -13.05
N VAL A 90 7.46 5.79 -14.04
CA VAL A 90 6.15 5.56 -14.64
C VAL A 90 6.09 4.18 -15.32
N ALA A 91 7.13 3.80 -16.07
CA ALA A 91 7.20 2.51 -16.74
C ALA A 91 7.19 1.35 -15.73
N ALA A 92 7.97 1.44 -14.65
CA ALA A 92 8.02 0.43 -13.61
C ALA A 92 6.66 0.27 -12.89
N LEU A 93 5.99 1.38 -12.59
CA LEU A 93 4.66 1.34 -11.96
C LEU A 93 3.64 0.72 -12.90
N ALA A 94 3.61 1.12 -14.18
CA ALA A 94 2.70 0.57 -15.18
C ALA A 94 2.90 -0.94 -15.38
N GLU A 95 4.15 -1.41 -15.46
CA GLU A 95 4.48 -2.83 -15.53
C GLU A 95 3.88 -3.62 -14.35
N LYS A 96 4.04 -3.10 -13.12
CA LYS A 96 3.55 -3.79 -11.93
C LYS A 96 2.03 -3.77 -11.81
N ILE A 97 1.37 -2.71 -12.27
CA ILE A 97 -0.11 -2.67 -12.36
C ILE A 97 -0.60 -3.75 -13.31
N VAL A 98 -0.03 -3.86 -14.51
CA VAL A 98 -0.40 -4.89 -15.49
C VAL A 98 -0.12 -6.29 -14.93
N ALA A 99 1.04 -6.50 -14.31
CA ALA A 99 1.38 -7.76 -13.69
C ALA A 99 0.39 -8.15 -12.58
N PHE A 100 -0.06 -7.18 -11.77
CA PHE A 100 -1.04 -7.41 -10.71
C PHE A 100 -2.37 -7.94 -11.27
N PHE A 101 -2.93 -7.29 -12.27
CA PHE A 101 -4.21 -7.71 -12.85
C PHE A 101 -4.13 -8.97 -13.72
N ASN A 102 -2.92 -9.43 -14.04
CA ASN A 102 -2.70 -10.72 -14.68
C ASN A 102 -2.51 -11.88 -13.69
N ARG A 103 -2.55 -11.63 -12.38
CA ARG A 103 -2.46 -12.68 -11.35
C ARG A 103 -3.71 -13.56 -11.37
N SER A 104 -3.52 -14.84 -11.10
CA SER A 104 -4.60 -15.81 -10.92
C SER A 104 -4.89 -16.10 -9.43
N ASP A 105 -4.14 -15.48 -8.50
CA ASP A 105 -4.16 -15.76 -7.07
C ASP A 105 -4.62 -14.55 -6.22
N LEU A 106 -5.56 -13.76 -6.73
CA LEU A 106 -6.05 -12.55 -6.03
C LEU A 106 -6.64 -12.85 -4.64
N ASP A 107 -7.27 -14.01 -4.46
CA ASP A 107 -7.76 -14.44 -3.13
C ASP A 107 -6.61 -14.56 -2.12
N HIS A 108 -5.46 -15.08 -2.56
CA HIS A 108 -4.25 -15.13 -1.72
C HIS A 108 -3.73 -13.74 -1.41
N VAL A 109 -3.70 -12.84 -2.39
CA VAL A 109 -3.31 -11.43 -2.22
C VAL A 109 -4.14 -10.76 -1.14
N HIS A 110 -5.46 -10.90 -1.22
CA HIS A 110 -6.40 -10.34 -0.25
C HIS A 110 -6.17 -10.91 1.15
N GLN A 111 -5.97 -12.23 1.25
CA GLN A 111 -5.72 -12.89 2.52
C GLN A 111 -4.43 -12.41 3.17
N VAL A 112 -3.34 -12.27 2.41
CA VAL A 112 -2.06 -11.75 2.92
C VAL A 112 -2.22 -10.33 3.44
N SER A 113 -2.95 -9.47 2.73
CA SER A 113 -3.24 -8.12 3.18
C SER A 113 -3.99 -8.11 4.52
N TYR A 114 -5.05 -8.90 4.67
CA TYR A 114 -5.76 -9.05 5.93
C TYR A 114 -4.87 -9.57 7.06
N ASP A 115 -3.99 -10.52 6.79
CA ASP A 115 -3.09 -11.09 7.79
C ASP A 115 -2.05 -10.07 8.26
N ILE A 116 -1.55 -9.23 7.37
CA ILE A 116 -0.69 -8.09 7.74
C ILE A 116 -1.46 -7.15 8.68
N ALA A 117 -2.69 -6.77 8.32
CA ALA A 117 -3.50 -5.84 9.11
C ALA A 117 -3.83 -6.36 10.52
N LYS A 118 -4.04 -7.67 10.68
CA LYS A 118 -4.29 -8.30 11.99
C LYS A 118 -3.19 -7.99 13.01
N GLY A 119 -1.93 -7.92 12.58
CA GLY A 119 -0.79 -7.59 13.45
C GLY A 119 -0.82 -6.18 14.04
N PHE A 120 -1.75 -5.32 13.57
CA PHE A 120 -1.94 -3.94 13.98
C PHE A 120 -3.28 -3.70 14.69
N LEU A 121 -4.03 -4.75 15.02
CA LEU A 121 -5.21 -4.63 15.86
C LEU A 121 -4.82 -4.14 17.26
N THR A 122 -5.73 -3.42 17.91
CA THR A 122 -5.50 -2.82 19.23
C THR A 122 -5.02 -3.85 20.24
N GLU A 123 -5.67 -5.01 20.29
CA GLU A 123 -5.34 -6.11 21.21
C GLU A 123 -3.92 -6.64 20.98
N GLU A 124 -3.52 -6.78 19.73
CA GLU A 124 -2.16 -7.22 19.36
C GLU A 124 -1.09 -6.20 19.77
N ILE A 125 -1.37 -4.93 19.58
CA ILE A 125 -0.47 -3.84 19.96
C ILE A 125 -0.37 -3.73 21.49
N GLU A 126 -1.48 -3.80 22.20
CA GLU A 126 -1.52 -3.82 23.67
C GLU A 126 -0.69 -4.98 24.23
N GLN A 127 -0.82 -6.19 23.66
CA GLN A 127 -0.05 -7.34 24.10
C GLN A 127 1.46 -7.16 23.89
N LYS A 128 1.87 -6.57 22.76
CA LYS A 128 3.29 -6.25 22.50
C LYS A 128 3.83 -5.25 23.54
N TRP A 129 3.07 -4.22 23.89
CA TRP A 129 3.44 -3.27 24.93
C TRP A 129 3.55 -3.92 26.31
N LEU A 130 2.60 -4.75 26.69
CA LEU A 130 2.63 -5.48 27.97
C LEU A 130 3.86 -6.40 28.06
N ASN A 131 4.21 -7.08 26.98
CA ASN A 131 5.39 -7.94 26.95
C ASN A 131 6.68 -7.12 27.09
N LEU A 132 6.79 -6.01 26.36
CA LEU A 132 7.95 -5.13 26.44
C LEU A 132 8.15 -4.59 27.87
N VAL A 133 7.07 -4.11 28.50
CA VAL A 133 7.13 -3.61 29.89
C VAL A 133 7.57 -4.73 30.85
N LYS A 134 7.05 -5.95 30.71
CA LYS A 134 7.47 -7.09 31.52
C LYS A 134 8.95 -7.42 31.37
N GLU A 135 9.44 -7.43 30.13
CA GLU A 135 10.88 -7.65 29.86
C GLU A 135 11.77 -6.59 30.53
N MET A 136 11.37 -5.31 30.43
CA MET A 136 12.11 -4.20 31.05
C MET A 136 12.13 -4.26 32.59
N THR A 137 11.05 -4.78 33.20
CA THR A 137 10.92 -4.87 34.68
C THR A 137 11.48 -6.19 35.27
N SER A 138 11.77 -7.18 34.43
CA SER A 138 12.31 -8.48 34.87
C SER A 138 13.85 -8.51 34.99
N HIS A 139 14.52 -7.42 34.68
CA HIS A 139 15.98 -7.27 34.78
C HIS A 139 16.44 -6.52 36.04
N ASP A 140 15.52 -6.25 36.97
CA ASP A 140 15.79 -5.79 38.33
C ASP A 140 15.65 -6.97 39.31
#